data_fb93f8b47eaaaad5cad7e03656f5ae18
#
_entry.id   fb93f8b47eaaaad5cad7e03656f5ae18
#
_cell.length_a   1.000
_cell.length_b   1.000
_cell.length_c   1.000
_cell.angle_alpha   90.00
_cell.angle_beta   90.00
_cell.angle_gamma   90.00
#
_symmetry.space_group_name_H-M   'P 1'
#
loop_
_entity.id
_entity.type
_entity.pdbx_description
1 polymer ?
#
loop_
_entity_poly.entity_id
_entity_poly.type
_entity_poly.pdbx_seq_one_letter_code
_entity_poly.pdbx_strand_id
1 'polypeptide(L)'
;MQHVFEVSTGFGLCGVAAIIERFGVGAVEDRVLLVANTVQAFEAAPAVHELPEYAPLLALFGRVVSLNDLIAPEHPHGWSPAPGSHHARLASDQLHAACGIDPAVEHTLWVESIHGTASASLARLFDRARIHVYADGLMTYGPTRIGVPKLVGDRIDEVVHLDLVPGVQPWVLREFRPEYRTFPIGDLLAVLTSTGRVEAPPVDGPVAIVVGQYLADLGLLTPEEDAALLSRMIAVALEQLPDRPVLVRAHPKAAAHATAATVASFTAQGRDVRLLPTRGLVETLFAELDVALVVSCFSTALFTARAMGVPTVAVGAHAVLRRLRPYQNSNRMAIVLADLLHLSVPLEPGAARRPETDPAFIDLVAAVTALSMQPGALEGMLGAHDAAVLALPPERSAVLRRYVADERLRRLFPGLPAPRRSMRARVRGRAARVPALRSAWRAARRMRTAVAAPGR
;
A
#
# COMPACT_ATOMS: atom_id res chain seq x y z
N MET A 1 -0.17 -31.59 9.31
CA MET A 1 -1.14 -30.84 8.43
C MET A 1 -0.32 -30.11 7.39
N GLN A 2 -0.66 -30.27 6.11
CA GLN A 2 0.08 -29.65 5.01
C GLN A 2 -0.32 -28.18 4.83
N HIS A 3 0.66 -27.35 4.46
CA HIS A 3 0.50 -25.92 4.24
C HIS A 3 1.07 -25.53 2.89
N VAL A 4 0.22 -24.93 2.04
CA VAL A 4 0.64 -24.35 0.74
C VAL A 4 0.71 -22.86 0.89
N PHE A 5 1.89 -22.26 0.66
CA PHE A 5 2.13 -20.82 0.72
C PHE A 5 2.27 -20.27 -0.70
N GLU A 6 1.29 -19.52 -1.16
CA GLU A 6 1.40 -18.79 -2.43
C GLU A 6 2.13 -17.49 -2.21
N VAL A 7 3.17 -17.22 -3.02
CA VAL A 7 4.03 -16.04 -2.93
C VAL A 7 4.26 -15.46 -4.31
N SER A 8 4.14 -14.14 -4.44
CA SER A 8 4.39 -13.44 -5.71
C SER A 8 5.57 -12.47 -5.67
N THR A 9 6.02 -12.08 -4.47
CA THR A 9 7.06 -11.04 -4.27
C THR A 9 8.12 -11.48 -3.26
N GLY A 10 9.31 -10.86 -3.32
CA GLY A 10 10.34 -11.08 -2.31
C GLY A 10 9.90 -10.59 -0.92
N PHE A 11 9.12 -9.50 -0.86
CA PHE A 11 8.57 -9.00 0.39
C PHE A 11 7.56 -10.00 0.98
N GLY A 12 6.69 -10.57 0.14
CA GLY A 12 5.76 -11.62 0.54
C GLY A 12 6.48 -12.87 1.07
N LEU A 13 7.58 -13.31 0.40
CA LEU A 13 8.38 -14.44 0.88
C LEU A 13 9.03 -14.17 2.24
N CYS A 14 9.58 -12.97 2.44
CA CYS A 14 10.10 -12.57 3.75
C CYS A 14 8.99 -12.51 4.82
N GLY A 15 7.80 -12.04 4.45
CA GLY A 15 6.64 -12.05 5.33
C GLY A 15 6.22 -13.45 5.75
N VAL A 16 6.16 -14.39 4.80
CA VAL A 16 5.86 -15.82 5.08
C VAL A 16 6.93 -16.42 5.98
N ALA A 17 8.22 -16.15 5.72
CA ALA A 17 9.29 -16.63 6.57
C ALA A 17 9.14 -16.12 8.02
N ALA A 18 8.87 -14.83 8.20
CA ALA A 18 8.63 -14.24 9.52
C ALA A 18 7.40 -14.87 10.23
N ILE A 19 6.32 -15.15 9.48
CA ILE A 19 5.13 -15.84 10.00
C ILE A 19 5.47 -17.27 10.44
N ILE A 20 6.22 -18.01 9.62
CA ILE A 20 6.65 -19.38 9.96
C ILE A 20 7.50 -19.39 11.23
N GLU A 21 8.47 -18.50 11.34
CA GLU A 21 9.34 -18.40 12.52
C GLU A 21 8.57 -17.96 13.76
N ARG A 22 7.68 -16.98 13.62
CA ARG A 22 6.91 -16.42 14.75
C ARG A 22 5.89 -17.39 15.32
N PHE A 23 5.18 -18.11 14.45
CA PHE A 23 4.03 -18.93 14.85
C PHE A 23 4.29 -20.44 14.80
N GLY A 24 5.44 -20.87 14.33
CA GLY A 24 5.78 -22.30 14.27
C GLY A 24 4.86 -23.09 13.33
N VAL A 25 4.57 -22.57 12.15
CA VAL A 25 3.59 -23.17 11.22
C VAL A 25 4.13 -24.45 10.61
N GLY A 26 3.65 -25.61 11.04
CA GLY A 26 3.95 -26.94 10.47
C GLY A 26 5.43 -27.34 10.57
N ALA A 27 5.80 -28.53 10.10
CA ALA A 27 7.16 -28.96 9.88
C ALA A 27 7.63 -28.63 8.47
N VAL A 28 8.95 -28.62 8.21
CA VAL A 28 9.50 -28.27 6.89
C VAL A 28 8.92 -29.14 5.77
N GLU A 29 8.83 -30.44 6.01
CA GLU A 29 8.27 -31.42 5.06
C GLU A 29 6.79 -31.22 4.75
N ASP A 30 6.06 -30.56 5.64
CA ASP A 30 4.63 -30.22 5.46
C ASP A 30 4.41 -28.91 4.70
N ARG A 31 5.44 -28.12 4.44
CA ARG A 31 5.33 -26.81 3.82
C ARG A 31 5.67 -26.86 2.34
N VAL A 32 4.78 -26.34 1.52
CA VAL A 32 4.97 -26.16 0.09
C VAL A 32 4.97 -24.68 -0.24
N LEU A 33 6.02 -24.20 -0.92
CA LEU A 33 6.06 -22.87 -1.50
C LEU A 33 5.55 -22.93 -2.93
N LEU A 34 4.45 -22.23 -3.23
CA LEU A 34 3.90 -22.10 -4.58
C LEU A 34 4.17 -20.67 -5.08
N VAL A 35 5.12 -20.54 -6.01
CA VAL A 35 5.56 -19.23 -6.49
C VAL A 35 4.79 -18.82 -7.74
N ALA A 36 4.16 -17.64 -7.69
CA ALA A 36 3.46 -17.02 -8.80
C ALA A 36 4.23 -15.78 -9.28
N ASN A 37 5.05 -15.89 -10.34
CA ASN A 37 5.70 -14.73 -10.94
C ASN A 37 4.67 -13.90 -11.73
N THR A 38 4.27 -12.76 -11.16
CA THR A 38 3.24 -11.86 -11.71
C THR A 38 3.82 -10.66 -12.47
N VAL A 39 5.12 -10.63 -12.73
CA VAL A 39 5.76 -9.59 -13.54
C VAL A 39 5.24 -9.65 -14.97
N GLN A 40 4.99 -8.52 -15.62
CA GLN A 40 4.36 -8.44 -16.94
C GLN A 40 5.09 -9.26 -18.02
N ALA A 41 6.42 -9.27 -17.99
CA ALA A 41 7.28 -10.08 -18.85
C ALA A 41 7.98 -11.14 -18.00
N PHE A 42 7.21 -12.07 -17.43
CA PHE A 42 7.74 -13.07 -16.50
C PHE A 42 8.76 -14.00 -17.12
N GLU A 43 8.70 -14.20 -18.44
CA GLU A 43 9.69 -15.02 -19.17
C GLU A 43 11.09 -14.37 -19.19
N ALA A 44 11.17 -13.06 -19.03
CA ALA A 44 12.42 -12.29 -19.03
C ALA A 44 12.87 -11.87 -17.61
N ALA A 45 12.05 -12.13 -16.59
CA ALA A 45 12.34 -11.75 -15.22
C ALA A 45 12.34 -12.98 -14.30
N PRO A 46 13.41 -13.22 -13.53
CA PRO A 46 13.48 -14.37 -12.64
C PRO A 46 12.36 -14.31 -11.58
N ALA A 47 11.78 -15.46 -11.28
CA ALA A 47 10.86 -15.62 -10.18
C ALA A 47 11.60 -15.51 -8.83
N VAL A 48 10.87 -15.21 -7.76
CA VAL A 48 11.48 -14.97 -6.44
C VAL A 48 12.33 -16.15 -5.94
N HIS A 49 11.95 -17.38 -6.26
CA HIS A 49 12.67 -18.60 -5.86
C HIS A 49 13.95 -18.85 -6.69
N GLU A 50 14.12 -18.14 -7.81
CA GLU A 50 15.34 -18.22 -8.66
C GLU A 50 16.37 -17.16 -8.26
N LEU A 51 16.01 -16.24 -7.39
CA LEU A 51 16.87 -15.16 -6.95
C LEU A 51 17.77 -15.63 -5.80
N PRO A 52 19.11 -15.58 -5.95
CA PRO A 52 20.04 -16.12 -4.97
C PRO A 52 19.93 -15.48 -3.59
N GLU A 53 19.50 -14.23 -3.51
CA GLU A 53 19.30 -13.52 -2.25
C GLU A 53 18.22 -14.15 -1.35
N TYR A 54 17.29 -14.90 -1.91
CA TYR A 54 16.22 -15.58 -1.17
C TYR A 54 16.49 -17.09 -0.94
N ALA A 55 17.58 -17.63 -1.47
CA ALA A 55 17.93 -19.05 -1.31
C ALA A 55 17.87 -19.56 0.14
N PRO A 56 18.34 -18.81 1.17
CA PRO A 56 18.22 -19.24 2.55
C PRO A 56 16.77 -19.46 3.01
N LEU A 57 15.82 -18.70 2.50
CA LEU A 57 14.41 -18.79 2.87
C LEU A 57 13.73 -20.02 2.25
N LEU A 58 14.23 -20.51 1.10
CA LEU A 58 13.68 -21.70 0.46
C LEU A 58 13.87 -22.97 1.31
N ALA A 59 14.86 -22.99 2.19
CA ALA A 59 15.11 -24.09 3.12
C ALA A 59 13.99 -24.25 4.18
N LEU A 60 13.11 -23.27 4.34
CA LEU A 60 11.92 -23.34 5.19
C LEU A 60 10.83 -24.25 4.63
N PHE A 61 10.94 -24.68 3.37
CA PHE A 61 9.93 -25.44 2.66
C PHE A 61 10.47 -26.78 2.19
N GLY A 62 9.69 -27.85 2.38
CA GLY A 62 10.00 -29.19 1.88
C GLY A 62 9.86 -29.31 0.35
N ARG A 63 9.11 -28.38 -0.26
CA ARG A 63 8.88 -28.36 -1.71
C ARG A 63 8.69 -26.91 -2.20
N VAL A 64 9.26 -26.63 -3.38
CA VAL A 64 9.04 -25.38 -4.12
C VAL A 64 8.41 -25.72 -5.47
N VAL A 65 7.34 -25.04 -5.83
CA VAL A 65 6.57 -25.26 -7.07
C VAL A 65 6.39 -23.92 -7.78
N SER A 66 6.67 -23.89 -9.09
CA SER A 66 6.37 -22.74 -9.95
C SER A 66 4.94 -22.83 -10.47
N LEU A 67 4.09 -21.88 -10.12
CA LEU A 67 2.75 -21.79 -10.70
C LEU A 67 2.82 -21.49 -12.20
N ASN A 68 3.77 -20.65 -12.64
CA ASN A 68 3.93 -20.29 -14.04
C ASN A 68 4.18 -21.51 -14.92
N ASP A 69 5.00 -22.47 -14.46
CA ASP A 69 5.27 -23.71 -15.20
C ASP A 69 4.04 -24.61 -15.32
N LEU A 70 3.22 -24.62 -14.26
CA LEU A 70 2.00 -25.43 -14.25
C LEU A 70 0.90 -24.89 -15.15
N ILE A 71 0.82 -23.56 -15.31
CA ILE A 71 -0.24 -22.91 -16.07
C ILE A 71 0.20 -22.46 -17.47
N ALA A 72 1.46 -22.69 -17.84
CA ALA A 72 1.97 -22.29 -19.14
C ALA A 72 1.06 -22.75 -20.29
N PRO A 73 0.79 -21.91 -21.30
CA PRO A 73 1.37 -20.57 -21.56
C PRO A 73 0.59 -19.40 -20.90
N GLU A 74 -0.31 -19.66 -19.97
CA GLU A 74 -1.12 -18.60 -19.36
C GLU A 74 -0.30 -17.75 -18.37
N HIS A 75 -0.66 -16.46 -18.28
CA HIS A 75 -0.06 -15.57 -17.30
C HIS A 75 -0.86 -15.59 -15.99
N PRO A 76 -0.24 -15.61 -14.78
CA PRO A 76 -0.95 -15.65 -13.49
C PRO A 76 -1.99 -14.55 -13.30
N HIS A 77 -1.80 -13.35 -13.86
CA HIS A 77 -2.80 -12.28 -13.83
C HIS A 77 -4.06 -12.56 -14.65
N GLY A 78 -3.97 -13.38 -15.70
CA GLY A 78 -5.09 -13.77 -16.56
C GLY A 78 -5.69 -15.14 -16.21
N TRP A 79 -4.96 -15.95 -15.46
CA TRP A 79 -5.33 -17.32 -15.18
C TRP A 79 -6.50 -17.40 -14.20
N SER A 80 -7.67 -17.74 -14.73
CA SER A 80 -8.90 -17.83 -13.95
C SER A 80 -9.81 -18.94 -14.50
N PRO A 81 -9.50 -20.22 -14.23
CA PRO A 81 -10.33 -21.33 -14.67
C PRO A 81 -11.78 -21.16 -14.22
N ALA A 82 -12.72 -21.31 -15.16
CA ALA A 82 -14.14 -21.10 -14.88
C ALA A 82 -14.63 -22.14 -13.86
N PRO A 83 -15.31 -21.74 -12.78
CA PRO A 83 -15.81 -22.66 -11.76
C PRO A 83 -16.66 -23.76 -12.36
N GLY A 84 -16.42 -25.03 -11.93
CA GLY A 84 -17.14 -26.20 -12.39
C GLY A 84 -16.77 -26.68 -13.80
N SER A 85 -15.90 -25.99 -14.53
CA SER A 85 -15.42 -26.43 -15.85
C SER A 85 -14.51 -27.67 -15.75
N HIS A 86 -14.33 -28.36 -16.88
CA HIS A 86 -13.36 -29.45 -16.97
C HIS A 86 -11.92 -28.94 -16.76
N HIS A 87 -11.61 -27.74 -17.29
CA HIS A 87 -10.32 -27.07 -17.10
C HIS A 87 -10.05 -26.81 -15.62
N ALA A 88 -11.04 -26.32 -14.84
CA ALA A 88 -10.87 -26.09 -13.40
C ALA A 88 -10.56 -27.40 -12.64
N ARG A 89 -11.21 -28.51 -13.01
CA ARG A 89 -10.93 -29.82 -12.39
C ARG A 89 -9.51 -30.29 -12.69
N LEU A 90 -9.09 -30.24 -13.96
CA LEU A 90 -7.72 -30.61 -14.35
C LEU A 90 -6.68 -29.73 -13.65
N ALA A 91 -6.90 -28.42 -13.60
CA ALA A 91 -6.01 -27.50 -12.91
C ALA A 91 -5.92 -27.81 -11.41
N SER A 92 -7.05 -28.15 -10.77
CA SER A 92 -7.06 -28.58 -9.36
C SER A 92 -6.25 -29.85 -9.15
N ASP A 93 -6.46 -30.89 -10.00
CA ASP A 93 -5.72 -32.16 -9.91
C ASP A 93 -4.21 -31.95 -10.11
N GLN A 94 -3.82 -31.12 -11.10
CA GLN A 94 -2.42 -30.79 -11.36
C GLN A 94 -1.78 -30.04 -10.16
N LEU A 95 -2.48 -29.07 -9.58
CA LEU A 95 -1.99 -28.32 -8.42
C LEU A 95 -1.79 -29.24 -7.22
N HIS A 96 -2.77 -30.08 -6.89
CA HIS A 96 -2.66 -31.03 -5.78
C HIS A 96 -1.48 -32.00 -6.00
N ALA A 97 -1.36 -32.55 -7.19
CA ALA A 97 -0.25 -33.47 -7.54
C ALA A 97 1.11 -32.76 -7.46
N ALA A 98 1.25 -31.57 -8.03
CA ALA A 98 2.50 -30.81 -8.01
C ALA A 98 2.91 -30.38 -6.59
N CYS A 99 1.95 -30.00 -5.77
CA CYS A 99 2.16 -29.65 -4.37
C CYS A 99 2.33 -30.90 -3.47
N GLY A 100 2.01 -32.12 -3.96
CA GLY A 100 2.02 -33.34 -3.16
C GLY A 100 0.96 -33.32 -2.06
N ILE A 101 -0.18 -32.69 -2.33
CA ILE A 101 -1.32 -32.58 -1.42
C ILE A 101 -2.34 -33.67 -1.77
N ASP A 102 -2.78 -34.43 -0.77
CA ASP A 102 -3.94 -35.29 -0.91
C ASP A 102 -5.21 -34.42 -0.78
N PRO A 103 -6.02 -34.28 -1.84
CA PRO A 103 -7.23 -33.48 -1.78
C PRO A 103 -8.27 -34.01 -0.79
N ALA A 104 -8.15 -35.23 -0.30
CA ALA A 104 -9.03 -35.81 0.71
C ALA A 104 -8.66 -35.41 2.14
N VAL A 105 -7.41 -34.95 2.35
CA VAL A 105 -6.87 -34.58 3.66
C VAL A 105 -7.01 -33.08 3.87
N GLU A 106 -7.32 -32.66 5.09
CA GLU A 106 -7.38 -31.24 5.47
C GLU A 106 -6.00 -30.59 5.33
N HIS A 107 -5.96 -29.45 4.63
CA HIS A 107 -4.75 -28.68 4.39
C HIS A 107 -5.06 -27.18 4.45
N THR A 108 -4.03 -26.36 4.57
CA THR A 108 -4.16 -24.90 4.64
C THR A 108 -3.53 -24.26 3.42
N LEU A 109 -4.26 -23.35 2.80
CA LEU A 109 -3.77 -22.49 1.73
C LEU A 109 -3.51 -21.10 2.30
N TRP A 110 -2.26 -20.64 2.24
CA TRP A 110 -1.83 -19.29 2.58
C TRP A 110 -1.71 -18.48 1.30
N VAL A 111 -2.42 -17.36 1.21
CA VAL A 111 -2.40 -16.48 0.04
C VAL A 111 -1.97 -15.08 0.42
N GLU A 112 -1.13 -14.45 -0.43
CA GLU A 112 -0.62 -13.09 -0.21
C GLU A 112 -1.76 -12.06 -0.19
N SER A 113 -2.71 -12.22 -1.11
CA SER A 113 -3.91 -11.38 -1.14
C SER A 113 -5.02 -12.08 -1.92
N ILE A 114 -6.16 -12.29 -1.28
CA ILE A 114 -7.32 -12.92 -1.93
C ILE A 114 -7.85 -12.15 -3.16
N HIS A 115 -7.38 -10.92 -3.36
CA HIS A 115 -7.76 -10.07 -4.50
C HIS A 115 -6.90 -10.27 -5.74
N GLY A 116 -5.76 -10.95 -5.63
CA GLY A 116 -4.93 -11.35 -6.77
C GLY A 116 -5.64 -12.41 -7.61
N THR A 117 -5.52 -12.35 -8.95
CA THR A 117 -6.18 -13.34 -9.83
C THR A 117 -5.67 -14.74 -9.54
N ALA A 118 -4.37 -14.93 -9.37
CA ALA A 118 -3.76 -16.20 -9.01
C ALA A 118 -4.29 -16.69 -7.67
N SER A 119 -4.17 -15.89 -6.60
CA SER A 119 -4.63 -16.22 -5.25
C SER A 119 -6.12 -16.56 -5.20
N ALA A 120 -6.97 -15.78 -5.88
CA ALA A 120 -8.40 -16.03 -5.98
C ALA A 120 -8.71 -17.34 -6.74
N SER A 121 -7.92 -17.68 -7.75
CA SER A 121 -8.05 -18.94 -8.49
C SER A 121 -7.62 -20.14 -7.64
N LEU A 122 -6.47 -20.03 -6.97
CA LEU A 122 -5.98 -21.05 -6.02
C LEU A 122 -6.99 -21.29 -4.89
N ALA A 123 -7.55 -20.22 -4.31
CA ALA A 123 -8.59 -20.34 -3.28
C ALA A 123 -9.85 -21.07 -3.75
N ARG A 124 -10.17 -21.06 -5.06
CA ARG A 124 -11.26 -21.82 -5.63
C ARG A 124 -10.87 -23.27 -5.96
N LEU A 125 -9.63 -23.48 -6.40
CA LEU A 125 -9.15 -24.79 -6.86
C LEU A 125 -8.72 -25.71 -5.72
N PHE A 126 -8.19 -25.16 -4.63
CA PHE A 126 -8.02 -25.86 -3.35
C PHE A 126 -9.32 -25.74 -2.54
N ASP A 127 -10.39 -26.35 -3.03
CA ASP A 127 -11.77 -26.13 -2.58
C ASP A 127 -12.05 -26.62 -1.15
N ARG A 128 -11.22 -27.49 -0.61
CA ARG A 128 -11.29 -28.00 0.77
C ARG A 128 -10.29 -27.35 1.71
N ALA A 129 -9.38 -26.51 1.20
CA ALA A 129 -8.40 -25.85 2.04
C ALA A 129 -9.04 -24.85 2.99
N ARG A 130 -8.57 -24.79 4.23
CA ARG A 130 -8.71 -23.59 5.06
C ARG A 130 -7.88 -22.50 4.44
N ILE A 131 -8.36 -21.27 4.44
CA ILE A 131 -7.68 -20.16 3.81
C ILE A 131 -7.15 -19.23 4.88
N HIS A 132 -5.83 -19.03 4.89
CA HIS A 132 -5.19 -17.98 5.64
C HIS A 132 -4.70 -16.90 4.66
N VAL A 133 -5.09 -15.66 4.91
CA VAL A 133 -4.63 -14.53 4.10
C VAL A 133 -3.52 -13.85 4.88
N TYR A 134 -2.31 -13.88 4.34
CA TYR A 134 -1.23 -13.06 4.90
C TYR A 134 -1.17 -11.74 4.14
N ALA A 135 -1.28 -10.67 4.87
CA ALA A 135 -1.36 -9.34 4.29
C ALA A 135 -0.12 -8.55 4.70
N ASP A 136 0.70 -8.24 3.72
CA ASP A 136 2.04 -7.68 3.89
C ASP A 136 2.09 -6.15 3.84
N GLY A 137 0.99 -5.51 3.52
CA GLY A 137 1.00 -4.07 3.26
C GLY A 137 -0.18 -3.28 3.82
N LEU A 138 -0.16 -1.99 3.52
CA LEU A 138 -1.16 -1.01 3.98
C LEU A 138 -2.59 -1.28 3.50
N MET A 139 -2.74 -2.15 2.50
CA MET A 139 -4.06 -2.56 1.99
C MET A 139 -4.88 -3.33 3.01
N THR A 140 -4.24 -3.94 4.00
CA THR A 140 -4.87 -4.64 5.13
C THR A 140 -5.80 -3.73 5.92
N TYR A 141 -5.46 -2.47 6.04
CA TYR A 141 -6.26 -1.48 6.77
C TYR A 141 -7.46 -0.97 5.95
N GLY A 142 -7.56 -1.32 4.66
CA GLY A 142 -8.69 -0.99 3.80
C GLY A 142 -9.72 -2.11 3.73
N PRO A 143 -10.99 -1.81 3.36
CA PRO A 143 -12.01 -2.84 3.20
C PRO A 143 -11.75 -3.72 1.99
N THR A 144 -12.39 -4.88 1.94
CA THR A 144 -12.38 -5.81 0.81
C THR A 144 -12.72 -5.08 -0.49
N ARG A 145 -11.83 -5.14 -1.49
CA ARG A 145 -11.95 -4.35 -2.73
C ARG A 145 -12.86 -4.98 -3.76
N ILE A 146 -12.74 -6.28 -3.90
CA ILE A 146 -13.44 -7.11 -4.89
C ILE A 146 -14.24 -8.12 -4.10
N GLY A 147 -15.50 -8.32 -4.46
CA GLY A 147 -16.35 -9.28 -3.79
C GLY A 147 -15.74 -10.69 -3.82
N VAL A 148 -15.59 -11.29 -2.66
CA VAL A 148 -15.12 -12.67 -2.52
C VAL A 148 -16.34 -13.57 -2.55
N PRO A 149 -16.36 -14.63 -3.39
CA PRO A 149 -17.46 -15.59 -3.41
C PRO A 149 -17.67 -16.20 -2.02
N LYS A 150 -18.92 -16.35 -1.60
CA LYS A 150 -19.26 -16.84 -0.25
C LYS A 150 -18.59 -18.18 0.08
N LEU A 151 -18.54 -19.12 -0.87
CA LEU A 151 -17.87 -20.42 -0.71
C LEU A 151 -16.36 -20.32 -0.44
N VAL A 152 -15.71 -19.25 -0.88
CA VAL A 152 -14.32 -18.96 -0.56
C VAL A 152 -14.24 -18.23 0.78
N GLY A 153 -15.08 -17.19 0.95
CA GLY A 153 -15.10 -16.36 2.15
C GLY A 153 -15.39 -17.15 3.43
N ASP A 154 -16.31 -18.12 3.38
CA ASP A 154 -16.64 -18.96 4.54
C ASP A 154 -15.48 -19.90 4.99
N ARG A 155 -14.43 -20.04 4.17
CA ARG A 155 -13.21 -20.80 4.49
C ARG A 155 -12.02 -19.94 4.91
N ILE A 156 -12.20 -18.62 4.96
CA ILE A 156 -11.16 -17.71 5.45
C ILE A 156 -11.19 -17.74 6.97
N ASP A 157 -10.25 -18.48 7.55
CA ASP A 157 -10.14 -18.62 9.00
C ASP A 157 -9.36 -17.45 9.62
N GLU A 158 -8.30 -17.01 8.94
CA GLU A 158 -7.35 -16.09 9.53
C GLU A 158 -6.84 -15.03 8.53
N VAL A 159 -6.62 -13.82 9.03
CA VAL A 159 -5.85 -12.78 8.37
C VAL A 159 -4.62 -12.48 9.23
N VAL A 160 -3.46 -12.91 8.77
CA VAL A 160 -2.17 -12.60 9.44
C VAL A 160 -1.59 -11.36 8.79
N HIS A 161 -1.27 -10.35 9.57
CA HIS A 161 -0.82 -9.08 9.00
C HIS A 161 0.36 -8.46 9.77
N LEU A 162 1.17 -7.73 9.04
CA LEU A 162 2.26 -6.95 9.60
C LEU A 162 1.72 -5.73 10.36
N ASP A 163 2.21 -5.49 11.59
CA ASP A 163 1.85 -4.31 12.38
C ASP A 163 2.57 -3.06 11.86
N LEU A 164 2.05 -2.51 10.78
CA LEU A 164 2.56 -1.27 10.19
C LEU A 164 2.06 -0.01 10.90
N VAL A 165 0.90 -0.10 11.53
CA VAL A 165 0.25 1.02 12.21
C VAL A 165 -0.29 0.55 13.57
N PRO A 166 0.55 0.55 14.61
CA PRO A 166 0.17 0.04 15.93
C PRO A 166 -1.12 0.67 16.45
N GLY A 167 -2.04 -0.18 16.90
CA GLY A 167 -3.33 0.23 17.46
C GLY A 167 -4.43 0.49 16.42
N VAL A 168 -4.16 0.36 15.12
CA VAL A 168 -5.16 0.45 14.06
C VAL A 168 -5.63 -0.94 13.65
N GLN A 169 -6.94 -1.13 13.62
CA GLN A 169 -7.55 -2.41 13.27
C GLN A 169 -7.59 -2.63 11.75
N PRO A 170 -7.33 -3.85 11.27
CA PRO A 170 -7.52 -4.20 9.87
C PRO A 170 -8.99 -4.21 9.47
N TRP A 171 -9.27 -3.88 8.20
CA TRP A 171 -10.63 -3.85 7.64
C TRP A 171 -10.82 -4.85 6.49
N VAL A 172 -9.74 -5.41 5.94
CA VAL A 172 -9.83 -6.40 4.87
C VAL A 172 -10.56 -7.65 5.35
N LEU A 173 -11.49 -8.17 4.56
CA LEU A 173 -12.25 -9.40 4.81
C LEU A 173 -13.12 -9.41 6.09
N ARG A 174 -13.34 -8.25 6.69
CA ARG A 174 -14.08 -8.14 7.96
C ARG A 174 -15.53 -8.64 7.88
N GLU A 175 -16.13 -8.63 6.70
CA GLU A 175 -17.45 -9.18 6.42
C GLU A 175 -17.53 -10.71 6.64
N PHE A 176 -16.40 -11.44 6.55
CA PHE A 176 -16.31 -12.89 6.79
C PHE A 176 -15.92 -13.22 8.22
N ARG A 177 -15.55 -12.23 9.03
CA ARG A 177 -15.19 -12.37 10.45
C ARG A 177 -14.02 -13.32 10.71
N PRO A 178 -12.90 -13.25 9.97
CA PRO A 178 -11.75 -14.07 10.25
C PRO A 178 -11.13 -13.69 11.61
N GLU A 179 -10.28 -14.57 12.14
CA GLU A 179 -9.35 -14.17 13.19
C GLU A 179 -8.28 -13.24 12.61
N TYR A 180 -7.96 -12.14 13.33
CA TYR A 180 -6.86 -11.26 12.94
C TYR A 180 -5.68 -11.49 13.86
N ARG A 181 -4.56 -11.92 13.27
CA ARG A 181 -3.30 -12.13 13.98
C ARG A 181 -2.23 -11.17 13.45
N THR A 182 -1.60 -10.48 14.37
CA THR A 182 -0.58 -9.48 14.05
C THR A 182 0.81 -10.02 14.36
N PHE A 183 1.78 -9.76 13.48
CA PHE A 183 3.20 -9.95 13.78
C PHE A 183 3.95 -8.63 13.69
N PRO A 184 4.94 -8.40 14.59
CA PRO A 184 5.66 -7.14 14.65
C PRO A 184 6.61 -6.98 13.47
N ILE A 185 6.85 -5.75 13.06
CA ILE A 185 7.77 -5.43 11.97
C ILE A 185 9.21 -5.89 12.27
N GLY A 186 9.59 -5.99 13.54
CA GLY A 186 10.89 -6.51 13.95
C GLY A 186 11.17 -7.91 13.46
N ASP A 187 10.14 -8.78 13.41
CA ASP A 187 10.27 -10.15 12.89
C ASP A 187 10.57 -10.14 11.38
N LEU A 188 9.88 -9.29 10.62
CA LEU A 188 10.18 -9.10 9.20
C LEU A 188 11.60 -8.57 8.98
N LEU A 189 12.02 -7.57 9.75
CA LEU A 189 13.35 -6.99 9.65
C LEU A 189 14.45 -7.99 9.97
N ALA A 190 14.24 -8.89 10.94
CA ALA A 190 15.16 -9.98 11.24
C ALA A 190 15.35 -10.90 10.02
N VAL A 191 14.27 -11.26 9.33
CA VAL A 191 14.34 -12.05 8.09
C VAL A 191 15.05 -11.26 6.99
N LEU A 192 14.74 -9.98 6.79
CA LEU A 192 15.35 -9.14 5.76
C LEU A 192 16.88 -9.03 5.95
N THR A 193 17.37 -9.00 7.18
CA THR A 193 18.82 -8.97 7.43
C THR A 193 19.52 -10.29 7.10
N SER A 194 18.79 -11.40 7.00
CA SER A 194 19.30 -12.71 6.60
C SER A 194 19.27 -12.95 5.08
N THR A 195 18.55 -12.10 4.34
CA THR A 195 18.49 -12.14 2.87
C THR A 195 19.62 -11.35 2.23
N GLY A 196 19.80 -11.50 0.92
CA GLY A 196 20.84 -10.80 0.17
C GLY A 196 20.73 -9.28 0.25
N ARG A 197 21.88 -8.63 0.35
CA ARG A 197 21.99 -7.18 0.50
C ARG A 197 21.67 -6.45 -0.79
N VAL A 198 21.04 -5.29 -0.69
CA VAL A 198 20.99 -4.33 -1.80
C VAL A 198 22.36 -3.68 -1.92
N GLU A 199 22.95 -3.70 -3.11
CA GLU A 199 24.19 -3.00 -3.36
C GLU A 199 23.95 -1.49 -3.27
N ALA A 200 24.34 -0.89 -2.15
CA ALA A 200 24.28 0.54 -1.95
C ALA A 200 25.58 1.19 -2.45
N PRO A 201 25.51 2.38 -3.09
CA PRO A 201 26.72 3.13 -3.41
C PRO A 201 27.43 3.50 -2.09
N PRO A 202 28.75 3.54 -2.07
CA PRO A 202 29.49 3.96 -0.90
C PRO A 202 29.12 5.41 -0.55
N VAL A 203 28.70 5.61 0.70
CA VAL A 203 28.32 6.94 1.25
C VAL A 203 28.90 7.09 2.65
N ASP A 204 29.37 8.29 2.94
CA ASP A 204 29.89 8.63 4.27
C ASP A 204 28.84 9.41 5.07
N GLY A 205 28.51 8.87 6.25
CA GLY A 205 27.57 9.46 7.20
C GLY A 205 26.10 9.38 6.79
N PRO A 206 25.22 10.20 7.41
CA PRO A 206 23.78 10.10 7.26
C PRO A 206 23.28 10.45 5.86
N VAL A 207 22.29 9.67 5.37
CA VAL A 207 21.69 9.82 4.05
C VAL A 207 20.18 10.04 4.13
N ALA A 208 19.60 10.66 3.09
CA ALA A 208 18.18 10.60 2.83
C ALA A 208 17.86 9.54 1.77
N ILE A 209 16.78 8.77 1.97
CA ILE A 209 16.27 7.85 0.96
C ILE A 209 14.93 8.37 0.43
N VAL A 210 14.84 8.57 -0.89
CA VAL A 210 13.59 8.91 -1.58
C VAL A 210 13.07 7.67 -2.29
N VAL A 211 11.88 7.22 -1.88
CA VAL A 211 11.22 6.04 -2.46
C VAL A 211 10.16 6.49 -3.45
N GLY A 212 10.45 6.31 -4.74
CA GLY A 212 9.54 6.63 -5.84
C GLY A 212 8.35 5.68 -5.91
N GLN A 213 7.35 6.08 -6.69
CA GLN A 213 6.16 5.29 -6.99
C GLN A 213 5.93 5.28 -8.51
N TYR A 214 4.91 4.56 -9.01
CA TYR A 214 4.59 4.44 -10.43
C TYR A 214 3.16 4.94 -10.71
N LEU A 215 2.87 6.16 -10.24
CA LEU A 215 1.51 6.70 -10.24
C LEU A 215 1.00 7.06 -11.64
N ALA A 216 1.91 7.33 -12.57
CA ALA A 216 1.56 7.52 -13.98
C ALA A 216 1.04 6.22 -14.61
N ASP A 217 1.74 5.10 -14.38
CA ASP A 217 1.33 3.79 -14.92
C ASP A 217 0.01 3.30 -14.31
N LEU A 218 -0.28 3.73 -13.07
CA LEU A 218 -1.59 3.50 -12.43
C LEU A 218 -2.69 4.45 -12.92
N GLY A 219 -2.40 5.38 -13.82
CA GLY A 219 -3.35 6.38 -14.32
C GLY A 219 -3.81 7.40 -13.26
N LEU A 220 -3.08 7.55 -12.16
CA LEU A 220 -3.40 8.47 -11.08
C LEU A 220 -2.83 9.89 -11.32
N LEU A 221 -1.70 9.95 -12.00
CA LEU A 221 -1.01 11.17 -12.42
C LEU A 221 -0.66 11.09 -13.91
N THR A 222 -0.33 12.22 -14.54
CA THR A 222 0.35 12.20 -15.83
C THR A 222 1.84 11.90 -15.61
N PRO A 223 2.61 11.49 -16.65
CA PRO A 223 4.06 11.32 -16.53
C PRO A 223 4.79 12.57 -16.01
N GLU A 224 4.37 13.75 -16.45
CA GLU A 224 4.94 15.04 -16.01
C GLU A 224 4.62 15.33 -14.54
N GLU A 225 3.41 15.02 -14.10
CA GLU A 225 2.98 15.17 -12.71
C GLU A 225 3.71 14.20 -11.78
N ASP A 226 3.96 12.97 -12.22
CA ASP A 226 4.71 11.94 -11.47
C ASP A 226 6.18 12.35 -11.34
N ALA A 227 6.81 12.84 -12.42
CA ALA A 227 8.15 13.42 -12.38
C ALA A 227 8.24 14.66 -11.49
N ALA A 228 7.22 15.54 -11.50
CA ALA A 228 7.17 16.71 -10.63
C ALA A 228 7.02 16.31 -9.15
N LEU A 229 6.26 15.26 -8.84
CA LEU A 229 6.15 14.69 -7.51
C LEU A 229 7.50 14.15 -7.03
N LEU A 230 8.19 13.36 -7.85
CA LEU A 230 9.52 12.84 -7.53
C LEU A 230 10.52 13.99 -7.30
N SER A 231 10.52 14.99 -8.18
CA SER A 231 11.35 16.19 -8.01
C SER A 231 11.07 16.91 -6.69
N ARG A 232 9.80 17.03 -6.29
CA ARG A 232 9.43 17.64 -5.00
C ARG A 232 9.88 16.78 -3.82
N MET A 233 9.79 15.44 -3.91
CA MET A 233 10.31 14.54 -2.87
C MET A 233 11.83 14.73 -2.67
N ILE A 234 12.59 14.77 -3.76
CA ILE A 234 14.05 15.03 -3.73
C ILE A 234 14.33 16.40 -3.13
N ALA A 235 13.61 17.44 -3.57
CA ALA A 235 13.78 18.79 -3.04
C ALA A 235 13.52 18.86 -1.52
N VAL A 236 12.47 18.17 -1.03
CA VAL A 236 12.18 18.08 0.42
C VAL A 236 13.31 17.38 1.17
N ALA A 237 13.88 16.31 0.62
CA ALA A 237 15.01 15.63 1.23
C ALA A 237 16.23 16.58 1.34
N LEU A 238 16.56 17.31 0.27
CA LEU A 238 17.63 18.31 0.24
C LEU A 238 17.36 19.52 1.14
N GLU A 239 16.10 19.93 1.31
CA GLU A 239 15.72 21.02 2.22
C GLU A 239 15.93 20.61 3.69
N GLN A 240 15.65 19.35 4.04
CA GLN A 240 15.78 18.85 5.41
C GLN A 240 17.19 18.36 5.76
N LEU A 241 17.95 17.91 4.77
CA LEU A 241 19.33 17.45 4.91
C LEU A 241 20.21 18.10 3.80
N PRO A 242 20.54 19.40 3.91
CA PRO A 242 21.13 20.19 2.82
C PRO A 242 22.45 19.64 2.27
N ASP A 243 23.32 19.14 3.14
CA ASP A 243 24.69 18.73 2.81
C ASP A 243 24.87 17.21 2.85
N ARG A 244 23.78 16.44 2.67
CA ARG A 244 23.80 14.98 2.74
C ARG A 244 23.36 14.37 1.41
N PRO A 245 23.93 13.19 1.08
CA PRO A 245 23.51 12.44 -0.10
C PRO A 245 22.03 12.08 -0.06
N VAL A 246 21.38 12.19 -1.21
CA VAL A 246 19.99 11.72 -1.42
C VAL A 246 20.02 10.53 -2.34
N LEU A 247 19.65 9.36 -1.82
CA LEU A 247 19.56 8.11 -2.57
C LEU A 247 18.12 7.92 -3.06
N VAL A 248 17.94 7.79 -4.36
CA VAL A 248 16.62 7.66 -4.98
C VAL A 248 16.38 6.23 -5.43
N ARG A 249 15.34 5.61 -4.91
CA ARG A 249 14.89 4.28 -5.29
C ARG A 249 13.67 4.38 -6.20
N ALA A 250 13.79 3.98 -7.47
CA ALA A 250 12.65 3.85 -8.35
C ALA A 250 11.75 2.67 -7.90
N HIS A 251 10.45 2.77 -8.14
CA HIS A 251 9.57 1.60 -7.98
C HIS A 251 9.93 0.54 -9.05
N PRO A 252 9.96 -0.77 -8.72
CA PRO A 252 10.34 -1.81 -9.70
C PRO A 252 9.48 -1.84 -10.98
N LYS A 253 8.23 -1.38 -10.89
CA LYS A 253 7.29 -1.27 -12.03
C LYS A 253 7.31 0.09 -12.74
N ALA A 254 8.06 1.08 -12.23
CA ALA A 254 8.14 2.40 -12.85
C ALA A 254 9.08 2.39 -14.07
N ALA A 255 8.80 3.27 -15.03
CA ALA A 255 9.67 3.49 -16.16
C ALA A 255 11.04 4.03 -15.69
N ALA A 256 12.08 3.19 -15.75
CA ALA A 256 13.40 3.48 -15.19
C ALA A 256 14.01 4.78 -15.73
N HIS A 257 13.79 5.11 -17.02
CA HIS A 257 14.32 6.30 -17.67
C HIS A 257 13.77 7.60 -17.08
N ALA A 258 12.51 7.63 -16.62
CA ALA A 258 11.89 8.84 -16.07
C ALA A 258 12.51 9.21 -14.72
N THR A 259 12.73 8.22 -13.85
CA THR A 259 13.42 8.42 -12.57
C THR A 259 14.86 8.87 -12.79
N ALA A 260 15.59 8.21 -13.72
CA ALA A 260 16.96 8.55 -14.05
C ALA A 260 17.10 10.00 -14.57
N ALA A 261 16.19 10.44 -15.45
CA ALA A 261 16.18 11.81 -15.95
C ALA A 261 15.98 12.85 -14.82
N THR A 262 15.06 12.56 -13.90
CA THR A 262 14.84 13.43 -12.73
C THR A 262 16.09 13.52 -11.86
N VAL A 263 16.73 12.39 -11.53
CA VAL A 263 17.97 12.35 -10.74
C VAL A 263 19.06 13.15 -11.44
N ALA A 264 19.27 12.91 -12.74
CA ALA A 264 20.28 13.60 -13.54
C ALA A 264 20.12 15.13 -13.52
N SER A 265 18.88 15.62 -13.48
CA SER A 265 18.62 17.07 -13.42
C SER A 265 19.13 17.69 -12.10
N PHE A 266 19.07 17.01 -10.98
CA PHE A 266 19.62 17.47 -9.71
C PHE A 266 21.14 17.35 -9.67
N THR A 267 21.68 16.26 -10.20
CA THR A 267 23.15 16.06 -10.30
C THR A 267 23.79 17.15 -11.19
N ALA A 268 23.16 17.53 -12.29
CA ALA A 268 23.60 18.63 -13.14
C ALA A 268 23.62 19.99 -12.44
N GLN A 269 22.82 20.17 -11.37
CA GLN A 269 22.81 21.34 -10.51
C GLN A 269 23.85 21.26 -9.37
N GLY A 270 24.74 20.26 -9.38
CA GLY A 270 25.77 20.05 -8.38
C GLY A 270 25.26 19.44 -7.07
N ARG A 271 24.05 18.85 -7.05
CA ARG A 271 23.51 18.19 -5.85
C ARG A 271 23.93 16.72 -5.82
N ASP A 272 24.27 16.21 -4.64
CA ASP A 272 24.60 14.78 -4.47
C ASP A 272 23.30 13.95 -4.38
N VAL A 273 22.76 13.65 -5.57
CA VAL A 273 21.56 12.81 -5.72
C VAL A 273 21.95 11.62 -6.57
N ARG A 274 21.75 10.39 -6.04
CA ARG A 274 22.20 9.16 -6.67
C ARG A 274 21.04 8.19 -6.85
N LEU A 275 20.97 7.51 -8.02
CA LEU A 275 19.97 6.49 -8.29
C LEU A 275 20.43 5.15 -7.70
N LEU A 276 19.56 4.49 -6.96
CA LEU A 276 19.77 3.14 -6.44
C LEU A 276 19.31 2.09 -7.46
N PRO A 277 19.97 0.91 -7.48
CA PRO A 277 19.48 -0.24 -8.24
C PRO A 277 18.06 -0.61 -7.85
N THR A 278 17.25 -1.11 -8.77
CA THR A 278 15.86 -1.51 -8.49
C THR A 278 15.75 -2.92 -7.90
N ARG A 279 16.82 -3.70 -7.89
CA ARG A 279 16.86 -5.06 -7.32
C ARG A 279 16.92 -5.01 -5.78
N GLY A 280 16.29 -6.00 -5.15
CA GLY A 280 16.21 -6.15 -3.68
C GLY A 280 15.21 -5.20 -3.02
N LEU A 281 15.04 -5.31 -1.73
CA LEU A 281 14.10 -4.51 -0.94
C LEU A 281 14.78 -3.26 -0.38
N VAL A 282 14.11 -2.11 -0.45
CA VAL A 282 14.66 -0.86 0.08
C VAL A 282 14.80 -0.88 1.61
N GLU A 283 14.02 -1.69 2.26
CA GLU A 283 14.02 -1.87 3.70
C GLU A 283 15.36 -2.43 4.23
N THR A 284 16.09 -3.22 3.42
CA THR A 284 17.42 -3.70 3.81
C THR A 284 18.41 -2.55 3.99
N LEU A 285 18.27 -1.48 3.20
CA LEU A 285 19.11 -0.29 3.31
C LEU A 285 18.89 0.48 4.62
N PHE A 286 17.70 0.37 5.23
CA PHE A 286 17.42 1.05 6.49
C PHE A 286 18.22 0.46 7.66
N ALA A 287 18.64 -0.80 7.54
CA ALA A 287 19.50 -1.45 8.55
C ALA A 287 21.00 -1.30 8.23
N GLU A 288 21.36 -1.09 6.97
CA GLU A 288 22.76 -1.08 6.51
C GLU A 288 23.38 0.31 6.45
N LEU A 289 22.57 1.35 6.22
CA LEU A 289 23.00 2.72 6.09
C LEU A 289 22.59 3.55 7.30
N ASP A 290 23.30 4.63 7.57
CA ASP A 290 22.87 5.67 8.50
C ASP A 290 21.77 6.52 7.85
N VAL A 291 20.53 5.98 7.87
CA VAL A 291 19.38 6.64 7.22
C VAL A 291 18.78 7.68 8.16
N ALA A 292 19.03 8.95 7.86
CA ALA A 292 18.51 10.07 8.63
C ALA A 292 17.09 10.51 8.23
N LEU A 293 16.63 10.15 7.02
CA LEU A 293 15.32 10.55 6.51
C LEU A 293 14.84 9.62 5.39
N VAL A 294 13.57 9.23 5.44
CA VAL A 294 12.87 8.56 4.32
C VAL A 294 11.75 9.45 3.80
N VAL A 295 11.74 9.69 2.49
CA VAL A 295 10.73 10.51 1.81
C VAL A 295 10.01 9.69 0.76
N SER A 296 8.67 9.70 0.76
CA SER A 296 7.85 9.09 -0.29
C SER A 296 6.48 9.77 -0.38
N CYS A 297 5.61 9.35 -1.29
CA CYS A 297 4.22 9.80 -1.29
C CYS A 297 3.34 8.99 -0.31
N PHE A 298 3.24 7.66 -0.50
CA PHE A 298 2.48 6.75 0.39
C PHE A 298 2.99 5.30 0.32
N SER A 299 4.29 5.12 0.11
CA SER A 299 4.91 3.79 0.11
C SER A 299 4.86 3.14 1.49
N THR A 300 4.74 1.82 1.53
CA THR A 300 4.89 1.01 2.75
C THR A 300 6.24 1.27 3.43
N ALA A 301 7.28 1.58 2.66
CA ALA A 301 8.60 1.93 3.17
C ALA A 301 8.63 3.10 4.17
N LEU A 302 7.65 4.02 4.11
CA LEU A 302 7.51 5.07 5.15
C LEU A 302 7.16 4.47 6.52
N PHE A 303 6.35 3.43 6.52
CA PHE A 303 5.87 2.78 7.76
C PHE A 303 6.94 1.88 8.35
N THR A 304 7.65 1.12 7.50
CA THR A 304 8.80 0.32 7.93
C THR A 304 9.91 1.19 8.50
N ALA A 305 10.28 2.27 7.82
CA ALA A 305 11.26 3.24 8.31
C ALA A 305 10.85 3.86 9.66
N ARG A 306 9.57 4.29 9.76
CA ARG A 306 9.02 4.83 11.02
C ARG A 306 9.12 3.83 12.17
N ALA A 307 8.81 2.55 11.93
CA ALA A 307 8.89 1.50 12.93
C ALA A 307 10.34 1.23 13.39
N MET A 308 11.33 1.51 12.53
CA MET A 308 12.75 1.49 12.87
C MET A 308 13.25 2.77 13.56
N GLY A 309 12.36 3.73 13.81
CA GLY A 309 12.72 5.02 14.42
C GLY A 309 13.32 6.04 13.45
N VAL A 310 13.35 5.74 12.15
CA VAL A 310 13.84 6.66 11.13
C VAL A 310 12.80 7.77 10.86
N PRO A 311 13.20 9.06 10.83
CA PRO A 311 12.31 10.14 10.44
C PRO A 311 11.72 9.96 9.04
N THR A 312 10.44 10.28 8.88
CA THR A 312 9.72 10.03 7.62
C THR A 312 8.90 11.22 7.18
N VAL A 313 8.84 11.46 5.87
CA VAL A 313 8.07 12.55 5.27
C VAL A 313 7.23 12.04 4.10
N ALA A 314 5.91 12.25 4.18
CA ALA A 314 4.98 12.03 3.07
C ALA A 314 4.86 13.31 2.23
N VAL A 315 5.05 13.21 0.91
CA VAL A 315 4.96 14.35 -0.01
C VAL A 315 3.82 14.15 -0.99
N GLY A 316 2.90 15.11 -1.04
CA GLY A 316 1.83 15.13 -2.05
C GLY A 316 0.68 14.13 -1.82
N ALA A 317 0.69 13.30 -0.79
CA ALA A 317 -0.30 12.26 -0.53
C ALA A 317 -1.75 12.78 -0.63
N HIS A 318 -2.05 13.91 0.01
CA HIS A 318 -3.40 14.50 -0.06
C HIS A 318 -3.79 14.99 -1.47
N ALA A 319 -2.85 15.46 -2.28
CA ALA A 319 -3.13 15.86 -3.67
C ALA A 319 -3.51 14.64 -4.53
N VAL A 320 -2.80 13.53 -4.36
CA VAL A 320 -3.11 12.24 -5.00
C VAL A 320 -4.47 11.72 -4.53
N LEU A 321 -4.77 11.77 -3.21
CA LEU A 321 -6.06 11.37 -2.65
C LEU A 321 -7.26 12.05 -3.33
N ARG A 322 -7.14 13.33 -3.65
CA ARG A 322 -8.20 14.11 -4.30
C ARG A 322 -8.47 13.68 -5.74
N ARG A 323 -7.50 13.08 -6.41
CA ARG A 323 -7.60 12.58 -7.79
C ARG A 323 -8.02 11.12 -7.86
N LEU A 324 -7.88 10.39 -6.76
CA LEU A 324 -8.10 8.95 -6.72
C LEU A 324 -9.52 8.57 -7.15
N ARG A 325 -9.61 7.73 -8.18
CA ARG A 325 -10.86 7.20 -8.74
C ARG A 325 -10.74 5.69 -9.01
N PRO A 326 -11.80 4.90 -8.87
CA PRO A 326 -13.06 5.27 -8.20
C PRO A 326 -12.83 5.58 -6.72
N TYR A 327 -13.87 6.05 -6.01
CA TYR A 327 -13.73 6.36 -4.57
C TYR A 327 -13.29 5.14 -3.74
N GLN A 328 -13.69 3.94 -4.13
CA GLN A 328 -13.35 2.66 -3.52
C GLN A 328 -11.94 2.15 -3.88
N ASN A 329 -11.13 2.95 -4.57
CA ASN A 329 -9.76 2.57 -4.92
C ASN A 329 -8.97 2.24 -3.65
N SER A 330 -8.34 1.07 -3.66
CA SER A 330 -7.61 0.50 -2.51
C SER A 330 -6.47 1.38 -1.99
N ASN A 331 -5.82 2.15 -2.85
CA ASN A 331 -4.76 3.08 -2.45
C ASN A 331 -5.26 4.18 -1.51
N ARG A 332 -6.59 4.39 -1.39
CA ARG A 332 -7.15 5.41 -0.51
C ARG A 332 -6.69 5.25 0.93
N MET A 333 -6.73 4.04 1.47
CA MET A 333 -6.32 3.81 2.86
C MET A 333 -4.83 4.08 3.05
N ALA A 334 -3.97 3.56 2.17
CA ALA A 334 -2.53 3.80 2.22
C ALA A 334 -2.20 5.31 2.18
N ILE A 335 -2.87 6.06 1.29
CA ILE A 335 -2.69 7.51 1.17
C ILE A 335 -3.16 8.26 2.43
N VAL A 336 -4.31 7.87 2.99
CA VAL A 336 -4.86 8.48 4.21
C VAL A 336 -3.92 8.26 5.39
N LEU A 337 -3.46 7.03 5.60
CA LEU A 337 -2.53 6.71 6.67
C LEU A 337 -1.18 7.42 6.48
N ALA A 338 -0.66 7.48 5.26
CA ALA A 338 0.59 8.20 4.98
C ALA A 338 0.48 9.70 5.29
N ASP A 339 -0.60 10.37 4.82
CA ASP A 339 -0.83 11.81 5.09
C ASP A 339 -1.12 12.09 6.58
N LEU A 340 -1.63 11.10 7.32
CA LEU A 340 -1.98 11.25 8.73
C LEU A 340 -0.79 11.04 9.67
N LEU A 341 0.06 10.04 9.36
CA LEU A 341 1.09 9.53 10.27
C LEU A 341 2.49 10.10 10.05
N HIS A 342 2.78 10.60 8.85
CA HIS A 342 4.09 11.16 8.51
C HIS A 342 4.02 12.67 8.39
N LEU A 343 5.14 13.35 8.56
CA LEU A 343 5.20 14.80 8.32
C LEU A 343 4.75 15.08 6.88
N SER A 344 3.54 15.62 6.73
CA SER A 344 2.91 15.74 5.40
C SER A 344 3.27 17.08 4.76
N VAL A 345 3.96 17.03 3.61
CA VAL A 345 4.37 18.18 2.81
C VAL A 345 3.51 18.25 1.54
N PRO A 346 2.88 19.39 1.22
CA PRO A 346 2.14 19.59 -0.02
C PRO A 346 3.04 19.49 -1.27
N LEU A 347 2.47 19.17 -2.43
CA LEU A 347 3.17 19.23 -3.72
C LEU A 347 3.70 20.63 -4.01
N GLU A 348 2.90 21.66 -3.71
CA GLU A 348 3.32 23.04 -3.81
C GLU A 348 3.88 23.54 -2.45
N PRO A 349 4.83 24.49 -2.46
CA PRO A 349 5.40 25.03 -1.24
C PRO A 349 4.34 25.53 -0.26
N GLY A 350 4.46 25.17 1.00
CA GLY A 350 3.52 25.53 2.06
C GLY A 350 3.97 24.98 3.41
N ALA A 351 3.22 25.26 4.47
CA ALA A 351 3.52 24.75 5.80
C ALA A 351 3.35 23.24 5.86
N ALA A 352 4.36 22.55 6.39
CA ALA A 352 4.27 21.13 6.68
C ALA A 352 3.22 20.87 7.77
N ARG A 353 2.47 19.80 7.62
CA ARG A 353 1.51 19.34 8.63
C ARG A 353 2.24 18.46 9.64
N ARG A 354 1.90 18.61 10.91
CA ARG A 354 2.38 17.69 11.96
C ARG A 354 1.68 16.32 11.83
N PRO A 355 2.40 15.20 12.03
CA PRO A 355 1.78 13.88 12.07
C PRO A 355 0.85 13.74 13.27
N GLU A 356 -0.19 12.94 13.12
CA GLU A 356 -1.05 12.51 14.20
C GLU A 356 -0.37 11.39 15.00
N THR A 357 -0.52 11.40 16.30
CA THR A 357 0.14 10.43 17.19
C THR A 357 -0.83 9.72 18.15
N ASP A 358 -2.12 10.10 18.17
CA ASP A 358 -3.13 9.43 18.97
C ASP A 358 -3.67 8.17 18.27
N PRO A 359 -3.31 6.95 18.71
CA PRO A 359 -3.71 5.71 18.04
C PRO A 359 -5.23 5.55 17.92
N ALA A 360 -6.00 5.95 18.95
CA ALA A 360 -7.45 5.83 18.93
C ALA A 360 -8.09 6.72 17.85
N PHE A 361 -7.55 7.93 17.66
CA PHE A 361 -8.03 8.80 16.59
C PHE A 361 -7.59 8.34 15.21
N ILE A 362 -6.38 7.78 15.08
CA ILE A 362 -5.89 7.19 13.82
C ILE A 362 -6.79 6.02 13.42
N ASP A 363 -7.10 5.11 14.37
CA ASP A 363 -8.00 3.99 14.14
C ASP A 363 -9.40 4.47 13.73
N LEU A 364 -9.94 5.49 14.41
CA LEU A 364 -11.23 6.07 14.04
C LEU A 364 -11.23 6.64 12.60
N VAL A 365 -10.17 7.33 12.19
CA VAL A 365 -10.06 7.85 10.81
C VAL A 365 -9.98 6.70 9.80
N ALA A 366 -9.23 5.64 10.11
CA ALA A 366 -9.14 4.44 9.28
C ALA A 366 -10.51 3.76 9.17
N ALA A 367 -11.19 3.53 10.30
CA ALA A 367 -12.53 2.94 10.36
C ALA A 367 -13.54 3.72 9.52
N VAL A 368 -13.64 5.03 9.72
CA VAL A 368 -14.58 5.88 8.97
C VAL A 368 -14.23 5.94 7.48
N THR A 369 -12.95 5.89 7.14
CA THR A 369 -12.51 5.81 5.74
C THR A 369 -12.98 4.49 5.12
N ALA A 370 -12.75 3.35 5.77
CA ALA A 370 -13.17 2.02 5.31
C ALA A 370 -14.70 1.95 5.13
N LEU A 371 -15.47 2.37 6.14
CA LEU A 371 -16.93 2.46 6.09
C LEU A 371 -17.44 3.32 4.93
N SER A 372 -16.73 4.43 4.64
CA SER A 372 -17.07 5.32 3.53
C SER A 372 -16.79 4.72 2.15
N MET A 373 -15.89 3.74 2.07
CA MET A 373 -15.54 3.02 0.84
C MET A 373 -16.54 1.90 0.54
N GLN A 374 -17.02 1.18 1.55
CA GLN A 374 -17.89 0.00 1.43
C GLN A 374 -19.10 0.07 2.37
N PRO A 375 -19.96 1.08 2.24
CA PRO A 375 -21.03 1.31 3.22
C PRO A 375 -22.01 0.12 3.30
N GLY A 376 -22.33 -0.54 2.19
CA GLY A 376 -23.27 -1.68 2.18
C GLY A 376 -22.72 -2.93 2.86
N ALA A 377 -21.46 -3.30 2.60
CA ALA A 377 -20.87 -4.50 3.18
C ALA A 377 -20.55 -4.37 4.68
N LEU A 378 -20.34 -3.13 5.16
CA LEU A 378 -19.91 -2.84 6.53
C LEU A 378 -20.99 -2.12 7.37
N GLU A 379 -22.23 -2.04 6.88
CA GLU A 379 -23.32 -1.27 7.53
C GLU A 379 -23.56 -1.69 8.99
N GLY A 380 -23.49 -2.98 9.30
CA GLY A 380 -23.65 -3.49 10.67
C GLY A 380 -22.55 -3.05 11.65
N MET A 381 -21.48 -2.42 11.17
CA MET A 381 -20.35 -1.94 11.99
C MET A 381 -20.40 -0.44 12.26
N LEU A 382 -21.33 0.30 11.64
CA LEU A 382 -21.46 1.75 11.77
C LEU A 382 -21.69 2.18 13.22
N GLY A 383 -22.65 1.56 13.90
CA GLY A 383 -23.07 1.97 15.25
C GLY A 383 -21.96 1.95 16.32
N ALA A 384 -20.94 1.13 16.12
CA ALA A 384 -19.78 1.10 17.03
C ALA A 384 -18.94 2.40 16.99
N HIS A 385 -19.06 3.20 15.93
CA HIS A 385 -18.29 4.43 15.72
C HIS A 385 -19.13 5.72 15.87
N ASP A 386 -20.44 5.62 15.92
CA ASP A 386 -21.34 6.78 15.94
C ASP A 386 -21.03 7.74 17.08
N ALA A 387 -20.99 7.25 18.31
CA ALA A 387 -20.73 8.09 19.48
C ALA A 387 -19.35 8.78 19.40
N ALA A 388 -18.32 8.05 18.94
CA ALA A 388 -16.97 8.58 18.81
C ALA A 388 -16.89 9.68 17.74
N VAL A 389 -17.52 9.48 16.57
CA VAL A 389 -17.54 10.47 15.48
C VAL A 389 -18.32 11.72 15.87
N LEU A 390 -19.47 11.56 16.52
CA LEU A 390 -20.32 12.68 16.95
C LEU A 390 -19.70 13.51 18.08
N ALA A 391 -18.88 12.88 18.92
CA ALA A 391 -18.17 13.54 20.02
C ALA A 391 -16.85 14.21 19.59
N LEU A 392 -16.44 14.11 18.31
CA LEU A 392 -15.18 14.71 17.86
C LEU A 392 -15.14 16.22 18.05
N PRO A 393 -14.07 16.76 18.65
CA PRO A 393 -13.86 18.20 18.70
C PRO A 393 -13.68 18.78 17.29
N PRO A 394 -13.95 20.09 17.09
CA PRO A 394 -13.94 20.71 15.77
C PRO A 394 -12.67 20.48 14.96
N GLU A 395 -11.50 20.48 15.61
CA GLU A 395 -10.19 20.29 15.00
C GLU A 395 -10.06 18.87 14.43
N ARG A 396 -10.41 17.84 15.21
CA ARG A 396 -10.38 16.44 14.77
C ARG A 396 -11.46 16.14 13.73
N SER A 397 -12.64 16.74 13.88
CA SER A 397 -13.69 16.67 12.86
C SER A 397 -13.23 17.30 11.53
N ALA A 398 -12.43 18.36 11.55
CA ALA A 398 -11.84 18.94 10.34
C ALA A 398 -10.78 18.01 9.71
N VAL A 399 -9.98 17.31 10.51
CA VAL A 399 -9.04 16.29 10.03
C VAL A 399 -9.80 15.14 9.35
N LEU A 400 -10.85 14.62 9.96
CA LEU A 400 -11.67 13.56 9.35
C LEU A 400 -12.25 13.99 8.00
N ARG A 401 -12.77 15.21 7.90
CA ARG A 401 -13.31 15.80 6.66
C ARG A 401 -12.26 16.07 5.59
N ARG A 402 -10.99 16.05 5.92
CA ARG A 402 -9.90 16.11 4.96
C ARG A 402 -9.85 14.82 4.11
N TYR A 403 -10.20 13.67 4.69
CA TYR A 403 -10.08 12.36 4.07
C TYR A 403 -11.40 11.82 3.54
N VAL A 404 -12.50 12.09 4.24
CA VAL A 404 -13.83 11.63 3.86
C VAL A 404 -14.72 12.82 3.53
N ALA A 405 -15.31 12.82 2.33
CA ALA A 405 -16.18 13.90 1.86
C ALA A 405 -17.37 14.11 2.82
N ASP A 406 -17.70 15.37 3.13
CA ASP A 406 -18.74 15.74 4.08
C ASP A 406 -20.12 15.14 3.76
N GLU A 407 -20.43 14.98 2.48
CA GLU A 407 -21.66 14.31 2.03
C GLU A 407 -21.71 12.84 2.48
N ARG A 408 -20.58 12.12 2.35
CA ARG A 408 -20.46 10.72 2.78
C ARG A 408 -20.51 10.61 4.30
N LEU A 409 -19.81 11.51 5.01
CA LEU A 409 -19.85 11.54 6.47
C LEU A 409 -21.28 11.74 6.99
N ARG A 410 -22.04 12.66 6.41
CA ARG A 410 -23.44 12.88 6.84
C ARG A 410 -24.39 11.76 6.46
N ARG A 411 -24.06 11.01 5.42
CA ARG A 411 -24.81 9.79 5.07
C ARG A 411 -24.58 8.68 6.07
N LEU A 412 -23.31 8.48 6.50
CA LEU A 412 -22.93 7.48 7.48
C LEU A 412 -23.35 7.90 8.91
N PHE A 413 -23.23 9.18 9.24
CA PHE A 413 -23.45 9.77 10.56
C PHE A 413 -24.40 10.98 10.45
N PRO A 414 -25.73 10.75 10.36
CA PRO A 414 -26.70 11.82 10.10
C PRO A 414 -26.69 12.96 11.15
N GLY A 415 -26.31 12.63 12.39
CA GLY A 415 -26.18 13.61 13.49
C GLY A 415 -24.92 14.49 13.43
N LEU A 416 -24.00 14.25 12.48
CA LEU A 416 -22.73 14.99 12.43
C LEU A 416 -22.98 16.49 12.09
N PRO A 417 -22.51 17.45 12.93
CA PRO A 417 -22.71 18.86 12.69
C PRO A 417 -22.14 19.31 11.36
N ALA A 418 -22.81 20.21 10.68
CA ALA A 418 -22.27 20.79 9.44
C ALA A 418 -20.93 21.51 9.70
N PRO A 419 -19.98 21.48 8.75
CA PRO A 419 -18.71 22.16 8.93
C PRO A 419 -18.93 23.65 9.16
N ARG A 420 -18.23 24.22 10.15
CA ARG A 420 -18.23 25.67 10.39
C ARG A 420 -17.68 26.34 9.13
N ARG A 421 -18.55 26.97 8.34
CA ARG A 421 -18.12 27.76 7.18
C ARG A 421 -17.18 28.86 7.67
N SER A 422 -15.97 28.93 7.12
CA SER A 422 -15.05 30.02 7.42
C SER A 422 -15.74 31.37 7.11
N MET A 423 -15.38 32.43 7.81
CA MET A 423 -15.94 33.76 7.57
C MET A 423 -15.81 34.16 6.09
N ARG A 424 -14.70 33.79 5.44
CA ARG A 424 -14.49 33.96 3.99
C ARG A 424 -15.48 33.18 3.12
N ALA A 425 -15.85 31.95 3.53
CA ALA A 425 -16.85 31.16 2.80
C ALA A 425 -18.28 31.66 3.07
N ARG A 426 -18.56 32.24 4.25
CA ARG A 426 -19.84 32.91 4.55
C ARG A 426 -19.99 34.18 3.74
N VAL A 427 -18.94 34.99 3.62
CA VAL A 427 -18.91 36.21 2.79
C VAL A 427 -19.06 35.86 1.30
N ARG A 428 -18.34 34.82 0.80
CA ARG A 428 -18.52 34.35 -0.57
C ARG A 428 -19.92 33.83 -0.85
N GLY A 429 -20.52 33.08 0.08
CA GLY A 429 -21.88 32.57 -0.08
C GLY A 429 -22.96 33.68 -0.05
N ARG A 430 -22.73 34.76 0.72
CA ARG A 430 -23.61 35.96 0.71
C ARG A 430 -23.37 36.78 -0.57
N ALA A 431 -22.13 37.00 -0.97
CA ALA A 431 -21.81 37.71 -2.22
C ALA A 431 -22.35 37.00 -3.49
N ALA A 432 -22.37 35.68 -3.47
CA ALA A 432 -22.93 34.88 -4.59
C ALA A 432 -24.48 34.98 -4.71
N ARG A 433 -25.17 35.41 -3.67
CA ARG A 433 -26.63 35.60 -3.65
C ARG A 433 -27.04 36.99 -4.08
N VAL A 434 -26.13 37.95 -4.19
CA VAL A 434 -26.39 39.34 -4.64
C VAL A 434 -25.96 39.47 -6.10
N PRO A 435 -26.88 39.70 -7.06
CA PRO A 435 -26.56 39.73 -8.48
C PRO A 435 -25.45 40.74 -8.85
N ALA A 436 -25.44 41.92 -8.22
CA ALA A 436 -24.45 42.96 -8.44
C ALA A 436 -23.03 42.58 -7.99
N LEU A 437 -22.87 41.70 -7.02
CA LEU A 437 -21.57 41.25 -6.53
C LEU A 437 -21.02 40.04 -7.34
N ARG A 438 -21.88 39.31 -8.06
CA ARG A 438 -21.45 38.23 -8.96
C ARG A 438 -20.63 38.76 -10.14
N SER A 439 -21.04 39.88 -10.75
CA SER A 439 -20.34 40.49 -11.89
C SER A 439 -18.96 41.04 -11.46
N ALA A 440 -18.88 41.76 -10.36
CA ALA A 440 -17.63 42.29 -9.82
C ALA A 440 -16.65 41.18 -9.46
N TRP A 441 -17.13 40.06 -8.89
CA TRP A 441 -16.28 38.93 -8.52
C TRP A 441 -15.78 38.12 -9.75
N ARG A 442 -16.59 37.99 -10.81
CA ARG A 442 -16.14 37.41 -12.07
C ARG A 442 -15.07 38.25 -12.75
N ALA A 443 -15.21 39.59 -12.71
CA ALA A 443 -14.22 40.52 -13.23
C ALA A 443 -12.88 40.43 -12.46
N ALA A 444 -12.92 40.42 -11.13
CA ALA A 444 -11.72 40.28 -10.29
C ALA A 444 -11.02 38.93 -10.46
N ARG A 445 -11.76 37.85 -10.73
CA ARG A 445 -11.17 36.53 -11.01
C ARG A 445 -10.52 36.50 -12.40
N ARG A 446 -11.09 37.14 -13.41
CA ARG A 446 -10.49 37.25 -14.74
C ARG A 446 -9.19 38.09 -14.71
N MET A 447 -9.15 39.16 -13.94
CA MET A 447 -7.93 39.96 -13.78
C MET A 447 -6.80 39.17 -13.09
N ARG A 448 -7.09 38.35 -12.07
CA ARG A 448 -6.08 37.51 -11.43
C ARG A 448 -5.53 36.39 -12.32
N THR A 449 -6.36 35.81 -13.21
CA THR A 449 -5.88 34.83 -14.19
C THR A 449 -5.10 35.48 -15.34
N ALA A 450 -5.36 36.73 -15.67
CA ALA A 450 -4.61 37.49 -16.67
C ALA A 450 -3.23 37.95 -16.19
N VAL A 451 -3.07 38.20 -14.88
CA VAL A 451 -1.77 38.58 -14.26
C VAL A 451 -0.88 37.36 -14.01
N ALA A 452 -1.43 36.14 -14.00
CA ALA A 452 -0.69 34.89 -13.78
C ALA A 452 -0.24 34.19 -15.10
N ALA A 453 -0.46 34.80 -16.26
CA ALA A 453 0.09 34.31 -17.52
C ALA A 453 1.50 34.91 -17.72
N PRO A 454 2.59 34.11 -17.72
CA PRO A 454 3.89 34.62 -18.09
C PRO A 454 3.84 35.04 -19.56
N GLY A 455 4.35 36.24 -19.85
CA GLY A 455 4.51 36.76 -21.20
C GLY A 455 5.26 35.78 -22.09
N ARG A 456 4.81 35.72 -23.35
CA ARG A 456 5.46 34.98 -24.43
C ARG A 456 6.86 35.49 -24.71
#